data_ee763db60c5fbf9165601673a67c9d90
#
_entry.id   ee763db60c5fbf9165601673a67c9d90
#
_cell.length_a   1.000
_cell.length_b   1.000
_cell.length_c   1.000
_cell.angle_alpha   90.00
_cell.angle_beta   90.00
_cell.angle_gamma   90.00
#
_symmetry.space_group_name_H-M   'P 1'
#
loop_
_entity.id
_entity.type
_entity.pdbx_description
1 polymer ?
#
loop_
_entity_poly.entity_id
_entity_poly.type
_entity_poly.pdbx_seq_one_letter_code
_entity_poly.pdbx_strand_id
1 'polypeptide(L)'
;MTDQTTRLPIRRALISVSDKTGVVDFARELVALGVEILSTGGTYKLLRDNGISAVEVADYTGFPEMMDGRVKTLHPKVHGGILGRRDLDGAVMEQHGIKPIDLVAVNLYPFEATVARPDCDLPTAIENIDIGGPTMVRSAAKNHKDVAIVVNAGDYAAVIESLKAGGLTYAQRFDLALKAFEHTSAYDGMIANYLGTIDQTRDTLGTADRGAFPRTFNSQFVKAQEMRYGENPHQSAAFYVEAKKGEASVSTAIQLQGKELSFNNVADTDAALECVKSFLKPACVIVKHANPCGVAVVPEDEGGIRKAYDLAYATDSESAFGGIIAFNRELDGETAKAIVERQFVEVIIAPKISAAAREVVAAKANVRLLECGEWPAERAPGWDFKRVNGGLLVQSRDIGMIKAEDLKIVTRRAPTEQEIHDLIFAWKVAKFVKSNAIVYARNRQTVGVGAGQMSRVNSARIAAIKAEHAGLEVKGAVMASDAFFPFRDGIDNAAKAGITAVIQPGGSMRDNEVIAAADEADIAMVFTGMRHFR
;
A
#
# COMPACT_ATOMS: atom_id res chain seq x y z
N MET A 1 36.49 -6.56 -17.94
CA MET A 1 35.77 -6.66 -16.67
C MET A 1 36.15 -5.45 -15.84
N THR A 2 35.22 -4.63 -15.41
CA THR A 2 35.51 -3.44 -14.57
C THR A 2 35.86 -3.95 -13.17
N ASP A 3 37.02 -3.58 -12.65
CA ASP A 3 37.43 -3.94 -11.30
C ASP A 3 36.45 -3.28 -10.30
N GLN A 4 35.66 -4.12 -9.65
CA GLN A 4 34.63 -3.66 -8.69
C GLN A 4 35.22 -3.05 -7.42
N THR A 5 36.50 -3.28 -7.16
CA THR A 5 37.19 -2.83 -5.95
C THR A 5 37.87 -1.48 -6.09
N THR A 6 38.09 -1.00 -7.32
CA THR A 6 38.73 0.30 -7.58
C THR A 6 37.87 1.43 -7.02
N ARG A 7 38.44 2.19 -6.11
CA ARG A 7 37.80 3.34 -5.47
C ARG A 7 38.08 4.62 -6.27
N LEU A 8 37.05 5.42 -6.45
CA LEU A 8 37.14 6.70 -7.13
C LEU A 8 37.10 7.84 -6.08
N PRO A 9 38.18 8.62 -5.95
CA PRO A 9 38.15 9.81 -5.10
C PRO A 9 37.30 10.91 -5.73
N ILE A 10 36.66 11.71 -4.90
CA ILE A 10 35.85 12.87 -5.32
C ILE A 10 36.68 14.12 -5.08
N ARG A 11 36.84 14.95 -6.12
CA ARG A 11 37.56 16.22 -6.04
C ARG A 11 36.63 17.43 -6.15
N ARG A 12 35.53 17.24 -6.90
CA ARG A 12 34.51 18.27 -7.10
C ARG A 12 33.12 17.69 -7.03
N ALA A 13 32.26 18.33 -6.23
CA ALA A 13 30.85 17.99 -6.09
C ALA A 13 29.96 19.15 -6.57
N LEU A 14 28.88 18.82 -7.26
CA LEU A 14 27.79 19.73 -7.55
C LEU A 14 26.61 19.40 -6.64
N ILE A 15 26.18 20.35 -5.81
CA ILE A 15 25.09 20.17 -4.84
C ILE A 15 23.97 21.16 -5.16
N SER A 16 22.82 20.65 -5.58
CA SER A 16 21.61 21.42 -5.86
C SER A 16 20.38 20.63 -5.45
N VAL A 17 19.89 20.87 -4.25
CA VAL A 17 18.79 20.09 -3.67
C VAL A 17 17.59 20.98 -3.38
N SER A 18 16.39 20.46 -3.59
CA SER A 18 15.12 21.07 -3.18
C SER A 18 14.85 20.81 -1.69
N ASP A 19 14.84 19.56 -1.28
CA ASP A 19 14.86 19.16 0.13
C ASP A 19 16.26 19.34 0.71
N LYS A 20 16.35 20.19 1.73
CA LYS A 20 17.61 20.58 2.39
C LYS A 20 18.04 19.67 3.53
N THR A 21 17.31 18.60 3.79
CA THR A 21 17.58 17.68 4.90
C THR A 21 19.02 17.16 4.83
N GLY A 22 19.79 17.40 5.90
CA GLY A 22 21.16 16.89 6.06
C GLY A 22 22.22 17.47 5.11
N VAL A 23 21.85 18.35 4.16
CA VAL A 23 22.78 18.84 3.12
C VAL A 23 23.92 19.68 3.68
N VAL A 24 23.70 20.43 4.76
CA VAL A 24 24.72 21.29 5.39
C VAL A 24 25.83 20.43 6.00
N ASP A 25 25.49 19.38 6.73
CA ASP A 25 26.45 18.48 7.34
C ASP A 25 27.18 17.66 6.28
N PHE A 26 26.45 17.18 5.27
CA PHE A 26 27.05 16.49 4.13
C PHE A 26 28.09 17.37 3.40
N ALA A 27 27.75 18.61 3.11
CA ALA A 27 28.66 19.55 2.45
C ALA A 27 29.88 19.89 3.34
N ARG A 28 29.68 20.04 4.65
CA ARG A 28 30.76 20.28 5.61
C ARG A 28 31.79 19.13 5.62
N GLU A 29 31.32 17.91 5.65
CA GLU A 29 32.18 16.72 5.57
C GLU A 29 32.92 16.64 4.23
N LEU A 30 32.27 16.96 3.12
CA LEU A 30 32.92 17.02 1.79
C LEU A 30 34.07 18.04 1.77
N VAL A 31 33.83 19.27 2.27
CA VAL A 31 34.87 20.30 2.35
C VAL A 31 36.02 19.86 3.26
N ALA A 32 35.74 19.23 4.40
CA ALA A 32 36.76 18.68 5.29
C ALA A 32 37.62 17.61 4.61
N LEU A 33 37.08 16.90 3.63
CA LEU A 33 37.80 15.93 2.80
C LEU A 33 38.52 16.58 1.58
N GLY A 34 38.50 17.91 1.46
CA GLY A 34 39.15 18.65 0.38
C GLY A 34 38.34 18.70 -0.93
N VAL A 35 37.06 18.43 -0.90
CA VAL A 35 36.18 18.49 -2.07
C VAL A 35 35.74 19.90 -2.34
N GLU A 36 35.93 20.39 -3.56
CA GLU A 36 35.39 21.68 -4.04
C GLU A 36 33.89 21.53 -4.28
N ILE A 37 33.07 22.46 -3.79
CA ILE A 37 31.63 22.44 -3.96
C ILE A 37 31.19 23.48 -4.97
N LEU A 38 30.47 23.03 -6.01
CA LEU A 38 29.64 23.87 -6.88
C LEU A 38 28.20 23.81 -6.38
N SER A 39 27.51 24.93 -6.34
CA SER A 39 26.11 24.98 -5.92
C SER A 39 25.35 26.09 -6.62
N THR A 40 24.04 26.12 -6.48
CA THR A 40 23.18 27.10 -7.13
C THR A 40 21.99 27.51 -6.26
N GLY A 41 21.51 28.73 -6.44
CA GLY A 41 20.29 29.25 -5.86
C GLY A 41 20.20 29.11 -4.35
N GLY A 42 19.04 28.61 -3.85
CA GLY A 42 18.79 28.48 -2.42
C GLY A 42 19.73 27.50 -1.71
N THR A 43 20.28 26.49 -2.40
CA THR A 43 21.30 25.60 -1.82
C THR A 43 22.61 26.31 -1.62
N TYR A 44 23.09 27.06 -2.61
CA TYR A 44 24.29 27.89 -2.50
C TYR A 44 24.19 28.85 -1.33
N LYS A 45 23.09 29.63 -1.25
CA LYS A 45 22.85 30.55 -0.15
C LYS A 45 22.91 29.85 1.21
N LEU A 46 22.20 28.72 1.37
CA LEU A 46 22.19 27.94 2.61
C LEU A 46 23.61 27.53 3.04
N LEU A 47 24.41 27.01 2.10
CA LEU A 47 25.78 26.58 2.39
C LEU A 47 26.66 27.77 2.84
N ARG A 48 26.57 28.89 2.15
CA ARG A 48 27.32 30.14 2.48
C ARG A 48 26.91 30.68 3.84
N ASP A 49 25.62 30.74 4.14
CA ASP A 49 25.08 31.20 5.42
C ASP A 49 25.56 30.33 6.61
N ASN A 50 25.91 29.07 6.35
CA ASN A 50 26.47 28.14 7.33
C ASN A 50 28.03 28.08 7.30
N GLY A 51 28.69 29.04 6.64
CA GLY A 51 30.15 29.14 6.60
C GLY A 51 30.85 28.08 5.74
N ILE A 52 30.13 27.42 4.85
CA ILE A 52 30.68 26.40 3.96
C ILE A 52 31.14 27.07 2.66
N SER A 53 32.39 26.80 2.27
CA SER A 53 32.95 27.30 1.01
C SER A 53 32.28 26.60 -0.17
N ALA A 54 31.62 27.37 -1.02
CA ALA A 54 31.00 26.89 -2.26
C ALA A 54 31.18 27.94 -3.36
N VAL A 55 31.27 27.49 -4.60
CA VAL A 55 31.31 28.31 -5.81
C VAL A 55 29.94 28.30 -6.46
N GLU A 56 29.42 29.46 -6.83
CA GLU A 56 28.15 29.51 -7.56
C GLU A 56 28.31 29.00 -9.00
N VAL A 57 27.35 28.26 -9.49
CA VAL A 57 27.40 27.72 -10.86
C VAL A 57 27.49 28.82 -11.90
N ALA A 58 26.89 30.00 -11.68
CA ALA A 58 27.00 31.13 -12.57
C ALA A 58 28.46 31.64 -12.69
N ASP A 59 29.20 31.72 -11.58
CA ASP A 59 30.60 32.07 -11.58
C ASP A 59 31.47 31.00 -12.25
N TYR A 60 31.17 29.71 -11.99
CA TYR A 60 31.89 28.59 -12.59
C TYR A 60 31.70 28.53 -14.11
N THR A 61 30.49 28.77 -14.60
CA THR A 61 30.20 28.74 -16.05
C THR A 61 30.62 30.04 -16.75
N GLY A 62 30.63 31.16 -16.03
CA GLY A 62 30.73 32.50 -16.57
C GLY A 62 29.46 32.95 -17.29
N PHE A 63 28.33 32.32 -16.99
CA PHE A 63 27.04 32.57 -17.61
C PHE A 63 25.95 32.83 -16.55
N PRO A 64 25.23 33.98 -16.63
CA PRO A 64 24.25 34.31 -15.61
C PRO A 64 23.04 33.39 -15.63
N GLU A 65 22.40 33.28 -14.48
CA GLU A 65 21.05 32.68 -14.37
C GLU A 65 20.05 33.55 -15.16
N MET A 66 19.17 32.92 -15.93
CA MET A 66 18.20 33.59 -16.80
C MET A 66 16.82 32.97 -16.69
N MET A 67 15.80 33.73 -17.19
CA MET A 67 14.41 33.25 -17.30
C MET A 67 13.88 32.78 -15.95
N ASP A 68 14.02 33.60 -14.92
CA ASP A 68 13.57 33.32 -13.54
C ASP A 68 14.12 31.98 -12.99
N GLY A 69 15.35 31.61 -13.37
CA GLY A 69 16.02 30.40 -12.91
C GLY A 69 15.77 29.15 -13.76
N ARG A 70 14.98 29.21 -14.81
CA ARG A 70 14.75 28.06 -15.71
C ARG A 70 16.02 27.62 -16.43
N VAL A 71 16.96 28.55 -16.70
CA VAL A 71 18.28 28.27 -17.29
C VAL A 71 19.35 28.62 -16.29
N LYS A 72 19.93 27.62 -15.66
CA LYS A 72 20.90 27.76 -14.57
C LYS A 72 22.03 26.74 -14.71
N THR A 73 21.69 25.47 -14.74
CA THR A 73 22.61 24.33 -14.82
C THR A 73 22.69 23.71 -16.21
N LEU A 74 21.80 24.09 -17.14
CA LEU A 74 21.81 23.63 -18.53
C LEU A 74 22.92 24.30 -19.33
N HIS A 75 24.15 23.94 -19.01
CA HIS A 75 25.33 24.56 -19.61
C HIS A 75 26.39 23.52 -19.98
N PRO A 76 27.08 23.63 -21.12
CA PRO A 76 28.10 22.66 -21.56
C PRO A 76 29.21 22.39 -20.53
N LYS A 77 29.64 23.42 -19.77
CA LYS A 77 30.66 23.23 -18.72
C LYS A 77 30.15 22.35 -17.57
N VAL A 78 28.87 22.45 -17.21
CA VAL A 78 28.26 21.59 -16.18
C VAL A 78 28.09 20.18 -16.71
N HIS A 79 27.36 20.01 -17.82
CA HIS A 79 27.07 18.69 -18.36
C HIS A 79 28.30 18.00 -18.95
N GLY A 80 29.24 18.74 -19.53
CA GLY A 80 30.53 18.20 -19.95
C GLY A 80 31.38 17.72 -18.76
N GLY A 81 31.34 18.47 -17.64
CA GLY A 81 32.00 18.06 -16.40
C GLY A 81 31.44 16.76 -15.82
N ILE A 82 30.12 16.53 -15.97
CA ILE A 82 29.43 15.32 -15.51
C ILE A 82 29.62 14.18 -16.52
N LEU A 83 29.36 14.41 -17.82
CA LEU A 83 29.30 13.38 -18.86
C LEU A 83 30.66 12.99 -19.45
N GLY A 84 31.69 13.83 -19.31
CA GLY A 84 33.02 13.56 -19.88
C GLY A 84 33.61 12.27 -19.30
N ARG A 85 33.97 11.34 -20.19
CA ARG A 85 34.61 10.08 -19.83
C ARG A 85 36.08 10.35 -19.52
N ARG A 86 36.51 10.03 -18.31
CA ARG A 86 37.82 10.44 -17.80
C ARG A 86 38.98 9.82 -18.58
N ASP A 87 38.77 8.66 -19.18
CA ASP A 87 39.73 7.91 -19.99
C ASP A 87 39.75 8.30 -21.49
N LEU A 88 38.73 9.00 -21.99
CA LEU A 88 38.56 9.26 -23.43
C LEU A 88 38.45 10.75 -23.79
N ASP A 89 37.79 11.55 -22.98
CA ASP A 89 37.36 12.90 -23.36
C ASP A 89 38.26 13.99 -22.76
N GLY A 90 39.36 13.63 -22.08
CA GLY A 90 40.23 14.57 -21.36
C GLY A 90 40.74 15.75 -22.22
N ALA A 91 41.21 15.47 -23.44
CA ALA A 91 41.73 16.52 -24.34
C ALA A 91 40.64 17.53 -24.78
N VAL A 92 39.41 17.06 -25.05
CA VAL A 92 38.28 17.92 -25.42
C VAL A 92 37.83 18.73 -24.20
N MET A 93 37.79 18.14 -23.02
CA MET A 93 37.45 18.85 -21.79
C MET A 93 38.45 19.96 -21.51
N GLU A 94 39.73 19.69 -21.65
CA GLU A 94 40.79 20.69 -21.46
C GLU A 94 40.69 21.83 -22.48
N GLN A 95 40.52 21.51 -23.77
CA GLN A 95 40.35 22.47 -24.86
C GLN A 95 39.22 23.48 -24.58
N HIS A 96 38.14 23.02 -23.96
CA HIS A 96 36.96 23.85 -23.67
C HIS A 96 36.89 24.34 -22.20
N GLY A 97 37.95 24.16 -21.41
CA GLY A 97 38.01 24.58 -20.00
C GLY A 97 36.96 23.90 -19.11
N ILE A 98 36.59 22.65 -19.47
CA ILE A 98 35.61 21.84 -18.73
C ILE A 98 36.34 21.08 -17.64
N LYS A 99 36.05 21.36 -16.39
CA LYS A 99 36.62 20.64 -15.26
C LYS A 99 35.72 19.48 -14.85
N PRO A 100 36.27 18.30 -14.48
CA PRO A 100 35.47 17.16 -14.01
C PRO A 100 34.61 17.52 -12.80
N ILE A 101 33.39 16.97 -12.77
CA ILE A 101 32.48 16.92 -11.62
C ILE A 101 32.33 15.46 -11.25
N ASP A 102 32.77 15.08 -10.05
CA ASP A 102 32.93 13.67 -9.66
C ASP A 102 31.77 13.18 -8.79
N LEU A 103 31.02 14.13 -8.19
CA LEU A 103 29.83 13.84 -7.41
C LEU A 103 28.74 14.87 -7.75
N VAL A 104 27.51 14.38 -7.91
CA VAL A 104 26.32 15.19 -8.07
C VAL A 104 25.33 14.83 -6.96
N ALA A 105 24.92 15.79 -6.15
CA ALA A 105 23.88 15.61 -5.14
C ALA A 105 22.68 16.49 -5.51
N VAL A 106 21.63 15.88 -6.03
CA VAL A 106 20.44 16.57 -6.56
C VAL A 106 19.19 15.77 -6.21
N ASN A 107 18.25 16.42 -5.56
CA ASN A 107 16.88 15.96 -5.49
C ASN A 107 15.97 16.94 -6.23
N LEU A 108 14.79 16.46 -6.65
CA LEU A 108 13.92 17.21 -7.56
C LEU A 108 12.93 18.10 -6.82
N TYR A 109 12.29 19.00 -7.53
CA TYR A 109 11.22 19.83 -6.98
C TYR A 109 10.08 18.94 -6.45
N PRO A 110 9.39 19.37 -5.37
CA PRO A 110 8.38 18.56 -4.72
C PRO A 110 7.04 18.62 -5.47
N PHE A 111 7.01 18.17 -6.74
CA PHE A 111 5.84 18.22 -7.62
C PHE A 111 4.60 17.62 -6.96
N GLU A 112 4.75 16.44 -6.32
CA GLU A 112 3.63 15.75 -5.65
C GLU A 112 3.04 16.59 -4.52
N ALA A 113 3.88 17.19 -3.67
CA ALA A 113 3.42 18.04 -2.59
C ALA A 113 2.76 19.32 -3.12
N THR A 114 3.24 19.84 -4.25
CA THR A 114 2.67 21.02 -4.91
C THR A 114 1.26 20.72 -5.43
N VAL A 115 1.08 19.63 -6.19
CA VAL A 115 -0.22 19.29 -6.80
C VAL A 115 -1.23 18.70 -5.80
N ALA A 116 -0.78 18.32 -4.61
CA ALA A 116 -1.64 17.90 -3.51
C ALA A 116 -2.32 19.08 -2.78
N ARG A 117 -1.84 20.30 -2.98
CA ARG A 117 -2.45 21.48 -2.36
C ARG A 117 -3.80 21.79 -3.00
N PRO A 118 -4.84 22.11 -2.20
CA PRO A 118 -6.18 22.42 -2.74
C PRO A 118 -6.22 23.65 -3.67
N ASP A 119 -5.29 24.58 -3.50
CA ASP A 119 -5.15 25.83 -4.25
C ASP A 119 -4.23 25.73 -5.47
N CYS A 120 -3.70 24.55 -5.78
CA CYS A 120 -2.81 24.36 -6.91
C CYS A 120 -3.56 24.44 -8.25
N ASP A 121 -3.30 25.45 -9.04
CA ASP A 121 -3.76 25.57 -10.42
C ASP A 121 -2.79 24.92 -11.42
N LEU A 122 -3.20 24.80 -12.68
CA LEU A 122 -2.38 24.18 -13.72
C LEU A 122 -1.06 24.95 -14.00
N PRO A 123 -1.05 26.30 -14.10
CA PRO A 123 0.19 27.04 -14.23
C PRO A 123 1.17 26.78 -13.10
N THR A 124 0.71 26.77 -11.85
CA THR A 124 1.53 26.45 -10.67
C THR A 124 2.08 25.04 -10.73
N ALA A 125 1.26 24.06 -11.13
CA ALA A 125 1.73 22.69 -11.31
C ALA A 125 2.84 22.60 -12.38
N ILE A 126 2.65 23.24 -13.54
CA ILE A 126 3.63 23.25 -14.63
C ILE A 126 4.94 23.92 -14.20
N GLU A 127 4.88 25.06 -13.49
CA GLU A 127 6.08 25.78 -13.04
C GLU A 127 6.90 24.97 -12.02
N ASN A 128 6.28 24.02 -11.32
CA ASN A 128 6.95 23.13 -10.39
C ASN A 128 7.47 21.82 -11.04
N ILE A 129 7.50 21.73 -12.37
CA ILE A 129 8.18 20.67 -13.10
C ILE A 129 9.66 21.01 -13.20
N ASP A 130 10.51 20.22 -12.55
CA ASP A 130 11.97 20.40 -12.58
C ASP A 130 12.55 19.91 -13.92
N ILE A 131 13.33 20.76 -14.58
CA ILE A 131 14.04 20.44 -15.83
C ILE A 131 15.52 20.22 -15.58
N GLY A 132 16.16 21.12 -14.86
CA GLY A 132 17.60 21.08 -14.62
C GLY A 132 18.03 19.91 -13.73
N GLY A 133 17.26 19.62 -12.69
CA GLY A 133 17.52 18.51 -11.77
C GLY A 133 17.55 17.15 -12.48
N PRO A 134 16.47 16.72 -13.16
CA PRO A 134 16.45 15.47 -13.89
C PRO A 134 17.56 15.34 -14.92
N THR A 135 17.93 16.43 -15.60
CA THR A 135 18.99 16.43 -16.60
C THR A 135 20.34 16.12 -15.97
N MET A 136 20.69 16.74 -14.83
CA MET A 136 21.92 16.45 -14.09
C MET A 136 21.91 15.03 -13.50
N VAL A 137 20.80 14.61 -12.91
CA VAL A 137 20.63 13.27 -12.33
C VAL A 137 20.88 12.20 -13.39
N ARG A 138 20.21 12.28 -14.54
CA ARG A 138 20.36 11.32 -15.64
C ARG A 138 21.74 11.33 -16.25
N SER A 139 22.37 12.51 -16.38
CA SER A 139 23.73 12.63 -16.89
C SER A 139 24.75 11.95 -15.99
N ALA A 140 24.67 12.18 -14.67
CA ALA A 140 25.55 11.56 -13.69
C ALA A 140 25.33 10.05 -13.59
N ALA A 141 24.07 9.59 -13.57
CA ALA A 141 23.71 8.17 -13.54
C ALA A 141 24.24 7.44 -14.81
N LYS A 142 24.13 8.05 -15.98
CA LYS A 142 24.70 7.49 -17.23
C LYS A 142 26.21 7.34 -17.14
N ASN A 143 26.91 8.28 -16.52
CA ASN A 143 28.38 8.27 -16.39
C ASN A 143 28.84 7.73 -15.02
N HIS A 144 28.10 6.79 -14.41
CA HIS A 144 28.41 6.25 -13.08
C HIS A 144 29.79 5.56 -12.99
N LYS A 145 30.42 5.27 -14.11
CA LYS A 145 31.82 4.83 -14.13
C LYS A 145 32.74 5.88 -13.48
N ASP A 146 32.50 7.15 -13.77
CA ASP A 146 33.37 8.26 -13.40
C ASP A 146 32.72 9.26 -12.43
N VAL A 147 31.41 9.15 -12.15
CA VAL A 147 30.63 10.10 -11.33
C VAL A 147 29.73 9.38 -10.35
N ALA A 148 29.67 9.87 -9.12
CA ALA A 148 28.67 9.45 -8.15
C ALA A 148 27.45 10.37 -8.21
N ILE A 149 26.23 9.81 -8.13
CA ILE A 149 24.98 10.56 -8.06
C ILE A 149 24.23 10.23 -6.78
N VAL A 150 23.83 11.23 -6.02
CA VAL A 150 23.07 11.08 -4.77
C VAL A 150 21.75 11.85 -4.89
N VAL A 151 20.64 11.14 -4.85
CA VAL A 151 19.28 11.71 -4.96
C VAL A 151 18.51 11.69 -3.64
N ASN A 152 19.03 11.00 -2.63
CA ASN A 152 18.38 10.83 -1.33
C ASN A 152 19.34 11.18 -0.19
N ALA A 153 18.90 12.01 0.76
CA ALA A 153 19.66 12.36 1.95
C ALA A 153 20.04 11.16 2.82
N GLY A 154 19.26 10.07 2.77
CA GLY A 154 19.58 8.82 3.46
C GLY A 154 20.89 8.15 3.03
N ASP A 155 21.40 8.48 1.83
CA ASP A 155 22.66 7.94 1.33
C ASP A 155 23.89 8.78 1.73
N TYR A 156 23.73 9.99 2.30
CA TYR A 156 24.83 10.90 2.62
C TYR A 156 25.87 10.30 3.55
N ALA A 157 25.45 9.65 4.62
CA ALA A 157 26.34 9.05 5.60
C ALA A 157 27.22 7.95 4.97
N ALA A 158 26.63 7.04 4.21
CA ALA A 158 27.33 5.93 3.55
C ALA A 158 28.32 6.43 2.49
N VAL A 159 27.97 7.53 1.78
CA VAL A 159 28.86 8.19 0.82
C VAL A 159 30.07 8.79 1.55
N ILE A 160 29.87 9.55 2.64
CA ILE A 160 30.97 10.13 3.42
C ILE A 160 31.88 9.05 3.99
N GLU A 161 31.34 7.98 4.54
CA GLU A 161 32.16 6.85 5.04
C GLU A 161 33.02 6.24 3.93
N SER A 162 32.44 6.07 2.74
CA SER A 162 33.18 5.54 1.59
C SER A 162 34.29 6.49 1.14
N LEU A 163 34.06 7.80 1.18
CA LEU A 163 35.07 8.80 0.86
C LEU A 163 36.22 8.82 1.86
N LYS A 164 35.91 8.71 3.17
CA LYS A 164 36.93 8.56 4.23
C LYS A 164 37.76 7.28 4.05
N ALA A 165 37.19 6.25 3.43
CA ALA A 165 37.89 5.01 3.08
C ALA A 165 38.61 5.05 1.71
N GLY A 166 38.77 6.23 1.10
CA GLY A 166 39.50 6.44 -0.14
C GLY A 166 38.65 6.53 -1.42
N GLY A 167 37.33 6.65 -1.30
CA GLY A 167 36.43 6.86 -2.44
C GLY A 167 35.33 5.79 -2.58
N LEU A 168 34.42 6.00 -3.53
CA LEU A 168 33.36 5.05 -3.82
C LEU A 168 33.81 3.96 -4.79
N THR A 169 33.42 2.72 -4.50
CA THR A 169 33.65 1.58 -5.41
C THR A 169 32.72 1.68 -6.64
N TYR A 170 33.02 0.93 -7.69
CA TYR A 170 32.15 0.85 -8.86
C TYR A 170 30.75 0.34 -8.50
N ALA A 171 30.64 -0.69 -7.66
CA ALA A 171 29.36 -1.23 -7.22
C ALA A 171 28.50 -0.18 -6.49
N GLN A 172 29.10 0.62 -5.61
CA GLN A 172 28.41 1.70 -4.91
C GLN A 172 27.91 2.78 -5.88
N ARG A 173 28.72 3.19 -6.85
CA ARG A 173 28.31 4.16 -7.86
C ARG A 173 27.20 3.61 -8.76
N PHE A 174 27.25 2.32 -9.11
CA PHE A 174 26.19 1.67 -9.88
C PHE A 174 24.87 1.62 -9.11
N ASP A 175 24.87 1.28 -7.82
CA ASP A 175 23.69 1.31 -6.97
C ASP A 175 23.08 2.70 -6.87
N LEU A 176 23.91 3.72 -6.65
CA LEU A 176 23.46 5.12 -6.64
C LEU A 176 22.87 5.56 -8.00
N ALA A 177 23.45 5.10 -9.11
CA ALA A 177 22.92 5.37 -10.46
C ALA A 177 21.59 4.67 -10.70
N LEU A 178 21.41 3.45 -10.21
CA LEU A 178 20.12 2.75 -10.24
C LEU A 178 19.06 3.55 -9.48
N LYS A 179 19.34 3.94 -8.23
CA LYS A 179 18.44 4.81 -7.43
C LYS A 179 18.10 6.12 -8.13
N ALA A 180 19.04 6.70 -8.86
CA ALA A 180 18.81 7.92 -9.63
C ALA A 180 17.81 7.70 -10.78
N PHE A 181 17.89 6.59 -11.52
CA PHE A 181 16.91 6.26 -12.54
C PHE A 181 15.55 5.89 -11.95
N GLU A 182 15.51 5.18 -10.82
CA GLU A 182 14.27 4.91 -10.08
C GLU A 182 13.59 6.21 -9.67
N HIS A 183 14.37 7.19 -9.15
CA HIS A 183 13.88 8.50 -8.73
C HIS A 183 13.29 9.31 -9.90
N THR A 184 13.99 9.40 -11.03
CA THR A 184 13.48 10.12 -12.22
C THR A 184 12.29 9.42 -12.86
N SER A 185 12.25 8.09 -12.89
CA SER A 185 11.12 7.32 -13.38
C SER A 185 9.84 7.56 -12.56
N ALA A 186 9.96 7.57 -11.22
CA ALA A 186 8.84 7.88 -10.34
C ALA A 186 8.35 9.32 -10.54
N TYR A 187 9.29 10.27 -10.68
CA TYR A 187 9.00 11.68 -10.89
C TYR A 187 8.23 11.92 -12.20
N ASP A 188 8.74 11.39 -13.32
CA ASP A 188 8.10 11.52 -14.63
C ASP A 188 6.74 10.81 -14.66
N GLY A 189 6.62 9.64 -14.02
CA GLY A 189 5.37 8.90 -13.91
C GLY A 189 4.30 9.68 -13.15
N MET A 190 4.68 10.38 -12.10
CA MET A 190 3.79 11.23 -11.31
C MET A 190 3.28 12.43 -12.12
N ILE A 191 4.16 13.12 -12.85
CA ILE A 191 3.81 14.21 -13.75
C ILE A 191 2.84 13.71 -14.84
N ALA A 192 3.17 12.58 -15.48
CA ALA A 192 2.34 11.98 -16.52
C ALA A 192 0.94 11.59 -16.01
N ASN A 193 0.86 11.04 -14.80
CA ASN A 193 -0.42 10.73 -14.15
C ASN A 193 -1.23 12.00 -13.90
N TYR A 194 -0.61 13.04 -13.33
CA TYR A 194 -1.29 14.30 -13.03
C TYR A 194 -1.82 14.98 -14.29
N LEU A 195 -0.95 15.25 -15.26
CA LEU A 195 -1.32 15.92 -16.51
C LEU A 195 -2.28 15.07 -17.34
N GLY A 196 -2.16 13.74 -17.27
CA GLY A 196 -3.02 12.80 -17.97
C GLY A 196 -4.47 12.76 -17.50
N THR A 197 -4.80 13.35 -16.34
CA THR A 197 -6.17 13.48 -15.84
C THR A 197 -6.86 14.76 -16.31
N ILE A 198 -6.14 15.72 -16.90
CA ILE A 198 -6.71 16.99 -17.36
C ILE A 198 -7.51 16.76 -18.63
N ASP A 199 -8.75 17.25 -18.65
CA ASP A 199 -9.63 17.14 -19.81
C ASP A 199 -9.14 18.05 -20.95
N GLN A 200 -8.61 17.43 -22.01
CA GLN A 200 -8.05 18.10 -23.19
C GLN A 200 -9.11 18.49 -24.23
N THR A 201 -10.39 18.17 -24.02
CA THR A 201 -11.48 18.49 -24.94
C THR A 201 -12.06 19.89 -24.71
N ARG A 202 -11.62 20.61 -23.69
CA ARG A 202 -12.08 21.94 -23.32
C ARG A 202 -11.25 23.03 -23.96
N ASP A 203 -11.90 24.16 -24.24
CA ASP A 203 -11.24 25.36 -24.78
C ASP A 203 -10.21 25.96 -23.82
N THR A 204 -10.41 25.78 -22.50
CA THR A 204 -9.45 26.19 -21.46
C THR A 204 -9.09 25.00 -20.58
N LEU A 205 -7.79 24.71 -20.48
CA LEU A 205 -7.28 23.65 -19.62
C LEU A 205 -7.18 24.15 -18.17
N GLY A 206 -7.67 23.33 -17.23
CA GLY A 206 -7.62 23.67 -15.81
C GLY A 206 -7.65 22.44 -14.92
N THR A 207 -7.44 22.64 -13.62
CA THR A 207 -7.42 21.57 -12.62
C THR A 207 -8.80 21.27 -12.04
N ALA A 208 -9.79 22.12 -12.26
CA ALA A 208 -11.16 21.99 -11.69
C ALA A 208 -11.91 20.74 -12.21
N ASP A 209 -11.63 20.32 -13.44
CA ASP A 209 -12.34 19.25 -14.14
C ASP A 209 -11.40 18.11 -14.53
N ARG A 210 -10.69 17.56 -13.55
CA ARG A 210 -9.81 16.41 -13.75
C ARG A 210 -10.60 15.12 -13.81
N GLY A 211 -10.27 14.27 -14.79
CA GLY A 211 -10.77 12.89 -14.84
C GLY A 211 -10.24 12.05 -13.67
N ALA A 212 -10.98 10.99 -13.32
CA ALA A 212 -10.54 10.06 -12.28
C ALA A 212 -9.30 9.26 -12.68
N PHE A 213 -9.16 8.94 -13.98
CA PHE A 213 -8.09 8.08 -14.49
C PHE A 213 -7.19 8.81 -15.48
N PRO A 214 -5.84 8.70 -15.35
CA PRO A 214 -4.91 9.32 -16.28
C PRO A 214 -4.88 8.57 -17.62
N ARG A 215 -4.44 9.26 -18.68
CA ARG A 215 -4.27 8.67 -20.03
C ARG A 215 -3.26 7.51 -20.04
N THR A 216 -2.21 7.60 -19.25
CA THR A 216 -1.25 6.52 -18.97
C THR A 216 -1.21 6.30 -17.48
N PHE A 217 -1.25 5.04 -17.04
CA PHE A 217 -1.23 4.69 -15.63
C PHE A 217 0.18 4.28 -15.22
N ASN A 218 0.81 5.07 -14.34
CA ASN A 218 2.14 4.83 -13.83
C ASN A 218 2.07 4.59 -12.32
N SER A 219 2.71 3.53 -11.86
CA SER A 219 2.87 3.22 -10.44
C SER A 219 4.21 2.53 -10.24
N GLN A 220 4.95 2.96 -9.22
CA GLN A 220 6.24 2.37 -8.87
C GLN A 220 6.13 1.61 -7.56
N PHE A 221 6.59 0.37 -7.59
CA PHE A 221 6.72 -0.48 -6.42
C PHE A 221 8.17 -0.89 -6.23
N VAL A 222 8.61 -0.95 -4.98
CA VAL A 222 9.96 -1.36 -4.59
C VAL A 222 9.92 -2.81 -4.13
N LYS A 223 10.87 -3.62 -4.61
CA LYS A 223 10.98 -5.02 -4.19
C LYS A 223 11.36 -5.11 -2.71
N ALA A 224 10.46 -5.67 -1.90
CA ALA A 224 10.69 -5.90 -0.48
C ALA A 224 11.30 -7.27 -0.21
N GLN A 225 10.92 -8.29 -1.00
CA GLN A 225 11.34 -9.67 -0.76
C GLN A 225 11.33 -10.48 -2.05
N GLU A 226 12.37 -11.30 -2.28
CA GLU A 226 12.30 -12.45 -3.18
C GLU A 226 11.52 -13.56 -2.50
N MET A 227 10.61 -14.21 -3.21
CA MET A 227 9.80 -15.29 -2.67
C MET A 227 10.27 -16.64 -3.20
N ARG A 228 10.17 -17.67 -2.37
CA ARG A 228 10.60 -19.01 -2.75
C ARG A 228 9.87 -19.52 -4.01
N TYR A 229 8.58 -19.20 -4.15
CA TYR A 229 7.73 -19.47 -5.31
C TYR A 229 6.45 -18.62 -5.21
N GLY A 230 5.67 -18.58 -6.26
CA GLY A 230 4.40 -17.85 -6.33
C GLY A 230 3.25 -18.58 -5.67
N GLU A 231 2.04 -18.37 -6.19
CA GLU A 231 0.85 -19.09 -5.74
C GLU A 231 1.05 -20.62 -5.86
N ASN A 232 1.75 -21.02 -6.92
CA ASN A 232 2.12 -22.42 -7.19
C ASN A 232 3.64 -22.61 -7.20
N PRO A 233 4.14 -23.83 -6.85
CA PRO A 233 5.58 -24.09 -6.69
C PRO A 233 6.42 -23.88 -7.97
N HIS A 234 5.83 -23.92 -9.15
CA HIS A 234 6.52 -23.73 -10.42
C HIS A 234 6.62 -22.26 -10.86
N GLN A 235 6.03 -21.34 -10.12
CA GLN A 235 6.02 -19.91 -10.44
C GLN A 235 7.10 -19.17 -9.64
N SER A 236 7.88 -18.32 -10.31
CA SER A 236 8.76 -17.36 -9.64
C SER A 236 7.93 -16.21 -9.09
N ALA A 237 8.32 -15.66 -7.93
CA ALA A 237 7.63 -14.55 -7.31
C ALA A 237 8.54 -13.63 -6.51
N ALA A 238 8.11 -12.40 -6.33
CA ALA A 238 8.66 -11.43 -5.42
C ALA A 238 7.54 -10.56 -4.86
N PHE A 239 7.73 -10.05 -3.65
CA PHE A 239 6.83 -9.09 -3.02
C PHE A 239 7.36 -7.69 -3.25
N TYR A 240 6.52 -6.83 -3.80
CA TYR A 240 6.79 -5.42 -4.02
C TYR A 240 5.85 -4.59 -3.14
N VAL A 241 6.35 -3.48 -2.62
CA VAL A 241 5.60 -2.55 -1.77
C VAL A 241 5.65 -1.14 -2.35
N GLU A 242 4.69 -0.30 -2.00
CA GLU A 242 4.72 1.11 -2.35
C GLU A 242 5.93 1.80 -1.70
N ALA A 243 6.58 2.70 -2.43
CA ALA A 243 7.76 3.42 -1.94
C ALA A 243 7.43 4.31 -0.72
N LYS A 244 6.21 4.85 -0.67
CA LYS A 244 5.68 5.57 0.49
C LYS A 244 4.87 4.62 1.37
N LYS A 245 5.23 4.59 2.65
CA LYS A 245 4.44 3.84 3.63
C LYS A 245 3.08 4.52 3.80
N GLY A 246 2.03 3.78 3.48
CA GLY A 246 0.64 4.17 3.69
C GLY A 246 0.14 3.80 5.09
N GLU A 247 -1.15 3.47 5.18
CA GLU A 247 -1.76 2.96 6.41
C GLU A 247 -1.17 1.59 6.82
N ALA A 248 -1.38 1.20 8.08
CA ALA A 248 -1.02 -0.12 8.58
C ALA A 248 -1.54 -1.24 7.65
N SER A 249 -0.65 -2.11 7.18
CA SER A 249 -0.91 -3.13 6.17
C SER A 249 0.10 -4.27 6.29
N VAL A 250 -0.08 -5.34 5.53
CA VAL A 250 0.91 -6.41 5.45
C VAL A 250 2.26 -5.91 4.90
N SER A 251 2.24 -4.89 4.02
CA SER A 251 3.45 -4.30 3.44
C SER A 251 4.22 -3.38 4.39
N THR A 252 3.57 -2.87 5.44
CA THR A 252 4.21 -2.03 6.46
C THR A 252 4.49 -2.77 7.76
N ALA A 253 3.98 -4.01 7.90
CA ALA A 253 4.12 -4.82 9.10
C ALA A 253 5.57 -5.23 9.37
N ILE A 254 5.92 -5.32 10.65
CA ILE A 254 7.20 -5.85 11.12
C ILE A 254 7.00 -7.31 11.46
N GLN A 255 7.76 -8.18 10.83
CA GLN A 255 7.78 -9.60 11.18
C GLN A 255 8.68 -9.81 12.40
N LEU A 256 8.08 -10.23 13.51
CA LEU A 256 8.77 -10.44 14.79
C LEU A 256 9.33 -11.85 14.94
N GLN A 257 8.74 -12.82 14.24
CA GLN A 257 9.10 -14.23 14.29
C GLN A 257 8.68 -14.97 13.03
N GLY A 258 9.25 -16.15 12.83
CA GLY A 258 8.87 -17.13 11.82
C GLY A 258 9.73 -17.07 10.55
N LYS A 259 9.46 -17.98 9.63
CA LYS A 259 10.06 -18.00 8.29
C LYS A 259 9.54 -16.82 7.47
N GLU A 260 10.23 -16.51 6.39
CA GLU A 260 9.76 -15.53 5.39
C GLU A 260 8.32 -15.81 4.96
N LEU A 261 7.57 -14.74 4.69
CA LEU A 261 6.22 -14.85 4.16
C LEU A 261 6.23 -15.47 2.77
N SER A 262 5.35 -16.42 2.52
CA SER A 262 5.09 -16.92 1.18
C SER A 262 4.11 -16.01 0.44
N PHE A 263 4.00 -16.18 -0.87
CA PHE A 263 3.02 -15.49 -1.71
C PHE A 263 1.59 -15.61 -1.13
N ASN A 264 1.18 -16.84 -0.78
CA ASN A 264 -0.14 -17.09 -0.21
C ASN A 264 -0.27 -16.49 1.19
N ASN A 265 0.80 -16.46 2.00
CA ASN A 265 0.75 -15.80 3.31
C ASN A 265 0.48 -14.30 3.17
N VAL A 266 1.12 -13.61 2.21
CA VAL A 266 0.88 -12.17 1.99
C VAL A 266 -0.56 -11.94 1.56
N ALA A 267 -1.08 -12.69 0.57
CA ALA A 267 -2.43 -12.55 0.06
C ALA A 267 -3.51 -12.82 1.13
N ASP A 268 -3.35 -13.91 1.89
CA ASP A 268 -4.30 -14.29 2.93
C ASP A 268 -4.23 -13.34 4.13
N THR A 269 -3.03 -12.84 4.48
CA THR A 269 -2.84 -11.86 5.56
C THR A 269 -3.48 -10.53 5.21
N ASP A 270 -3.33 -10.06 3.97
CA ASP A 270 -4.01 -8.86 3.48
C ASP A 270 -5.53 -8.99 3.59
N ALA A 271 -6.09 -10.10 3.13
CA ALA A 271 -7.52 -10.37 3.22
C ALA A 271 -8.03 -10.37 4.67
N ALA A 272 -7.28 -10.98 5.59
CA ALA A 272 -7.64 -11.04 7.01
C ALA A 272 -7.57 -9.67 7.68
N LEU A 273 -6.48 -8.93 7.44
CA LEU A 273 -6.24 -7.61 8.02
C LEU A 273 -7.26 -6.59 7.51
N GLU A 274 -7.53 -6.57 6.21
CA GLU A 274 -8.51 -5.65 5.62
C GLU A 274 -9.93 -5.92 6.15
N CYS A 275 -10.29 -7.18 6.38
CA CYS A 275 -11.56 -7.54 6.99
C CYS A 275 -11.65 -7.06 8.46
N VAL A 276 -10.63 -7.34 9.28
CA VAL A 276 -10.67 -7.00 10.72
C VAL A 276 -10.68 -5.49 10.95
N LYS A 277 -10.07 -4.71 10.06
CA LYS A 277 -10.10 -3.24 10.09
C LYS A 277 -11.51 -2.65 9.95
N SER A 278 -12.48 -3.41 9.46
CA SER A 278 -13.87 -2.97 9.32
C SER A 278 -14.62 -2.87 10.66
N PHE A 279 -14.03 -3.37 11.74
CA PHE A 279 -14.68 -3.45 13.06
C PHE A 279 -14.03 -2.49 14.04
N LEU A 280 -14.88 -1.75 14.77
CA LEU A 280 -14.43 -0.79 15.80
C LEU A 280 -14.26 -1.44 17.18
N LYS A 281 -15.07 -2.46 17.51
CA LYS A 281 -14.94 -3.25 18.74
C LYS A 281 -13.94 -4.37 18.54
N PRO A 282 -13.38 -4.96 19.61
CA PRO A 282 -12.44 -6.08 19.51
C PRO A 282 -12.96 -7.18 18.60
N ALA A 283 -12.16 -7.58 17.63
CA ALA A 283 -12.53 -8.51 16.59
C ALA A 283 -11.40 -9.50 16.30
N CYS A 284 -11.79 -10.70 15.90
CA CYS A 284 -10.95 -11.73 15.34
C CYS A 284 -11.47 -12.15 13.96
N VAL A 285 -10.58 -12.21 12.99
CA VAL A 285 -10.85 -12.72 11.63
C VAL A 285 -9.89 -13.86 11.34
N ILE A 286 -10.43 -15.02 10.96
CA ILE A 286 -9.66 -16.16 10.49
C ILE A 286 -9.91 -16.31 8.98
N VAL A 287 -8.82 -16.35 8.21
CA VAL A 287 -8.85 -16.45 6.75
C VAL A 287 -8.17 -17.72 6.29
N LYS A 288 -8.76 -18.34 5.29
CA LYS A 288 -8.16 -19.43 4.51
C LYS A 288 -8.45 -19.21 3.03
N HIS A 289 -7.39 -19.23 2.20
CA HIS A 289 -7.48 -18.98 0.74
C HIS A 289 -8.22 -17.69 0.40
N ALA A 290 -7.77 -16.59 1.03
CA ALA A 290 -8.30 -15.22 0.90
C ALA A 290 -9.79 -15.06 1.25
N ASN A 291 -10.41 -16.03 1.93
CA ASN A 291 -11.79 -15.93 2.40
C ASN A 291 -11.86 -15.99 3.93
N PRO A 292 -12.63 -15.12 4.57
CA PRO A 292 -13.00 -15.30 5.97
C PRO A 292 -13.75 -16.62 6.17
N CYS A 293 -13.21 -17.51 6.99
CA CYS A 293 -13.88 -18.75 7.38
C CYS A 293 -14.49 -18.65 8.78
N GLY A 294 -14.04 -17.70 9.60
CA GLY A 294 -14.61 -17.40 10.90
C GLY A 294 -14.33 -15.97 11.31
N VAL A 295 -15.36 -15.25 11.76
CA VAL A 295 -15.27 -13.87 12.23
C VAL A 295 -16.13 -13.70 13.47
N ALA A 296 -15.61 -12.99 14.47
CA ALA A 296 -16.41 -12.58 15.62
C ALA A 296 -15.97 -11.23 16.16
N VAL A 297 -16.91 -10.51 16.75
CA VAL A 297 -16.71 -9.21 17.41
C VAL A 297 -17.29 -9.29 18.83
N VAL A 298 -16.45 -9.06 19.83
CA VAL A 298 -16.81 -9.15 21.24
C VAL A 298 -16.32 -7.91 21.98
N PRO A 299 -17.19 -7.15 22.67
CA PRO A 299 -16.77 -6.03 23.52
C PRO A 299 -15.72 -6.43 24.55
N GLU A 300 -14.90 -5.46 24.99
CA GLU A 300 -13.83 -5.70 25.98
C GLU A 300 -14.39 -6.28 27.29
N ASP A 301 -15.49 -5.73 27.78
CA ASP A 301 -16.18 -6.16 29.00
C ASP A 301 -16.87 -7.52 28.90
N GLU A 302 -17.04 -8.05 27.68
CA GLU A 302 -17.60 -9.36 27.40
C GLU A 302 -16.53 -10.45 27.11
N GLY A 303 -15.23 -10.09 27.17
CA GLY A 303 -14.10 -11.01 26.98
C GLY A 303 -13.17 -10.68 25.80
N GLY A 304 -13.41 -9.57 25.09
CA GLY A 304 -12.50 -8.97 24.12
C GLY A 304 -12.02 -9.95 23.02
N ILE A 305 -10.75 -9.78 22.60
CA ILE A 305 -10.18 -10.57 21.49
C ILE A 305 -10.04 -12.06 21.83
N ARG A 306 -9.88 -12.40 23.11
CA ARG A 306 -9.77 -13.83 23.52
C ARG A 306 -11.05 -14.58 23.18
N LYS A 307 -12.20 -14.05 23.58
CA LYS A 307 -13.49 -14.63 23.26
C LYS A 307 -13.85 -14.49 21.77
N ALA A 308 -13.45 -13.38 21.13
CA ALA A 308 -13.63 -13.21 19.69
C ALA A 308 -12.89 -14.32 18.90
N TYR A 309 -11.69 -14.69 19.32
CA TYR A 309 -10.97 -15.81 18.72
C TYR A 309 -11.72 -17.14 18.91
N ASP A 310 -12.23 -17.42 20.13
CA ASP A 310 -12.97 -18.68 20.39
C ASP A 310 -14.19 -18.80 19.48
N LEU A 311 -14.94 -17.71 19.34
CA LEU A 311 -16.16 -17.68 18.52
C LEU A 311 -15.83 -17.77 17.01
N ALA A 312 -14.79 -17.04 16.55
CA ALA A 312 -14.36 -17.10 15.16
C ALA A 312 -13.88 -18.51 14.78
N TYR A 313 -13.06 -19.13 15.64
CA TYR A 313 -12.60 -20.50 15.44
C TYR A 313 -13.74 -21.52 15.40
N ALA A 314 -14.75 -21.36 16.25
CA ALA A 314 -15.90 -22.25 16.33
C ALA A 314 -16.78 -22.22 15.05
N THR A 315 -16.67 -21.18 14.21
CA THR A 315 -17.44 -21.08 12.96
C THR A 315 -17.06 -22.18 11.96
N ASP A 316 -15.75 -22.43 11.78
CA ASP A 316 -15.23 -23.41 10.83
C ASP A 316 -13.82 -23.83 11.25
N SER A 317 -13.74 -24.69 12.28
CA SER A 317 -12.46 -25.13 12.83
C SER A 317 -11.65 -25.98 11.86
N GLU A 318 -12.31 -26.66 10.92
CA GLU A 318 -11.67 -27.45 9.87
C GLU A 318 -10.91 -26.54 8.88
N SER A 319 -11.56 -25.49 8.37
CA SER A 319 -10.92 -24.52 7.46
C SER A 319 -9.92 -23.63 8.17
N ALA A 320 -10.05 -23.39 9.47
CA ALA A 320 -9.11 -22.59 10.26
C ALA A 320 -7.70 -23.22 10.37
N PHE A 321 -7.58 -24.53 10.16
CA PHE A 321 -6.29 -25.23 10.19
C PHE A 321 -5.33 -24.70 9.12
N GLY A 322 -4.16 -24.21 9.54
CA GLY A 322 -3.18 -23.57 8.65
C GLY A 322 -3.66 -22.24 8.07
N GLY A 323 -4.63 -21.60 8.72
CA GLY A 323 -5.14 -20.29 8.33
C GLY A 323 -4.31 -19.12 8.88
N ILE A 324 -4.80 -17.94 8.57
CA ILE A 324 -4.26 -16.65 9.02
C ILE A 324 -5.23 -16.05 10.04
N ILE A 325 -4.71 -15.50 11.12
CA ILE A 325 -5.52 -14.86 12.17
C ILE A 325 -5.16 -13.38 12.28
N ALA A 326 -6.15 -12.51 12.17
CA ALA A 326 -5.99 -11.07 12.32
C ALA A 326 -6.83 -10.54 13.49
N PHE A 327 -6.24 -9.62 14.25
CA PHE A 327 -6.89 -8.90 15.33
C PHE A 327 -6.83 -7.38 15.10
N ASN A 328 -7.79 -6.64 15.65
CA ASN A 328 -7.78 -5.17 15.67
C ASN A 328 -7.44 -4.57 17.04
N ARG A 329 -6.87 -5.37 17.91
CA ARG A 329 -6.34 -4.98 19.23
C ARG A 329 -4.99 -5.66 19.46
N GLU A 330 -4.25 -5.21 20.49
CA GLU A 330 -3.02 -5.86 20.91
C GLU A 330 -3.26 -7.33 21.21
N LEU A 331 -2.42 -8.20 20.63
CA LEU A 331 -2.43 -9.64 20.96
C LEU A 331 -1.81 -9.85 22.33
N ASP A 332 -2.60 -10.36 23.27
CA ASP A 332 -2.15 -10.73 24.61
C ASP A 332 -1.67 -12.18 24.72
N GLY A 333 -1.00 -12.50 25.85
CA GLY A 333 -0.44 -13.84 26.08
C GLY A 333 -1.50 -14.94 26.22
N GLU A 334 -2.67 -14.63 26.77
CA GLU A 334 -3.75 -15.60 26.94
C GLU A 334 -4.36 -16.01 25.60
N THR A 335 -4.63 -15.02 24.77
CA THR A 335 -5.14 -15.24 23.40
C THR A 335 -4.11 -16.00 22.56
N ALA A 336 -2.83 -15.59 22.62
CA ALA A 336 -1.74 -16.26 21.92
C ALA A 336 -1.62 -17.74 22.35
N LYS A 337 -1.70 -18.03 23.65
CA LYS A 337 -1.69 -19.40 24.19
C LYS A 337 -2.83 -20.24 23.65
N ALA A 338 -4.04 -19.70 23.67
CA ALA A 338 -5.21 -20.41 23.15
C ALA A 338 -5.05 -20.78 21.66
N ILE A 339 -4.46 -19.88 20.86
CA ILE A 339 -4.22 -20.11 19.44
C ILE A 339 -3.23 -21.28 19.25
N VAL A 340 -2.03 -21.20 19.85
CA VAL A 340 -0.96 -22.16 19.60
C VAL A 340 -1.21 -23.55 20.19
N GLU A 341 -2.08 -23.63 21.21
CA GLU A 341 -2.51 -24.91 21.80
C GLU A 341 -3.64 -25.57 21.00
N ARG A 342 -4.48 -24.78 20.31
CA ARG A 342 -5.70 -25.27 19.66
C ARG A 342 -5.52 -25.62 18.20
N GLN A 343 -4.76 -24.83 17.44
CA GLN A 343 -4.66 -25.03 16.00
C GLN A 343 -3.24 -24.82 15.45
N PHE A 344 -2.98 -25.43 14.31
CA PHE A 344 -1.89 -25.01 13.46
C PHE A 344 -2.27 -23.69 12.78
N VAL A 345 -1.43 -22.65 12.95
CA VAL A 345 -1.59 -21.32 12.36
C VAL A 345 -0.32 -20.94 11.60
N GLU A 346 -0.48 -20.34 10.42
CA GLU A 346 0.67 -19.90 9.63
C GLU A 346 1.11 -18.49 9.94
N VAL A 347 0.15 -17.56 10.08
CA VAL A 347 0.41 -16.14 10.37
C VAL A 347 -0.59 -15.63 11.42
N ILE A 348 -0.08 -14.85 12.35
CA ILE A 348 -0.88 -14.03 13.26
C ILE A 348 -0.47 -12.58 13.06
N ILE A 349 -1.44 -11.70 12.84
CA ILE A 349 -1.21 -10.26 12.66
C ILE A 349 -2.10 -9.44 13.60
N ALA A 350 -1.51 -8.45 14.24
CA ALA A 350 -2.22 -7.52 15.10
C ALA A 350 -1.55 -6.12 15.07
N PRO A 351 -2.24 -5.06 15.50
CA PRO A 351 -1.63 -3.72 15.62
C PRO A 351 -0.38 -3.71 16.48
N LYS A 352 -0.42 -4.47 17.58
CA LYS A 352 0.66 -4.61 18.55
C LYS A 352 0.68 -6.02 19.14
N ILE A 353 1.87 -6.47 19.51
CA ILE A 353 2.09 -7.81 20.10
C ILE A 353 2.73 -7.63 21.46
N SER A 354 2.06 -8.09 22.53
CA SER A 354 2.59 -8.03 23.89
C SER A 354 3.83 -8.92 24.06
N ALA A 355 4.68 -8.60 25.05
CA ALA A 355 5.84 -9.41 25.40
C ALA A 355 5.44 -10.85 25.76
N ALA A 356 4.36 -11.01 26.52
CA ALA A 356 3.82 -12.32 26.91
C ALA A 356 3.36 -13.13 25.68
N ALA A 357 2.71 -12.49 24.69
CA ALA A 357 2.33 -13.17 23.45
C ALA A 357 3.56 -13.63 22.65
N ARG A 358 4.62 -12.81 22.59
CA ARG A 358 5.89 -13.20 21.92
C ARG A 358 6.50 -14.44 22.56
N GLU A 359 6.57 -14.49 23.90
CA GLU A 359 7.11 -15.64 24.62
C GLU A 359 6.30 -16.92 24.33
N VAL A 360 4.97 -16.81 24.34
CA VAL A 360 4.09 -17.97 24.05
C VAL A 360 4.27 -18.45 22.61
N VAL A 361 4.26 -17.55 21.64
CA VAL A 361 4.38 -17.93 20.22
C VAL A 361 5.78 -18.43 19.89
N ALA A 362 6.82 -18.04 20.64
CA ALA A 362 8.20 -18.50 20.45
C ALA A 362 8.33 -20.05 20.52
N ALA A 363 7.45 -20.72 21.27
CA ALA A 363 7.39 -22.19 21.30
C ALA A 363 7.01 -22.83 19.94
N LYS A 364 6.46 -22.06 19.01
CA LYS A 364 6.07 -22.48 17.66
C LYS A 364 6.85 -21.68 16.60
N ALA A 365 8.15 -21.95 16.49
CA ALA A 365 9.11 -21.19 15.69
C ALA A 365 8.72 -20.93 14.22
N ASN A 366 7.83 -21.76 13.65
CA ASN A 366 7.37 -21.61 12.27
C ASN A 366 6.19 -20.63 12.10
N VAL A 367 5.52 -20.23 13.18
CA VAL A 367 4.43 -19.24 13.14
C VAL A 367 5.03 -17.87 12.83
N ARG A 368 4.47 -17.21 11.82
CA ARG A 368 4.86 -15.85 11.46
C ARG A 368 4.03 -14.88 12.30
N LEU A 369 4.71 -14.10 13.11
CA LEU A 369 4.09 -13.13 14.01
C LEU A 369 4.36 -11.72 13.48
N LEU A 370 3.30 -11.01 13.12
CA LEU A 370 3.37 -9.69 12.47
C LEU A 370 2.76 -8.62 13.35
N GLU A 371 3.49 -7.50 13.48
CA GLU A 371 3.02 -6.27 14.12
C GLU A 371 2.88 -5.19 13.06
N CYS A 372 1.63 -4.72 12.79
CA CYS A 372 1.36 -3.82 11.67
C CYS A 372 1.17 -2.35 12.09
N GLY A 373 1.09 -2.05 13.37
CA GLY A 373 0.76 -0.72 13.87
C GLY A 373 -0.74 -0.43 13.86
N GLU A 374 -1.11 0.71 14.43
CA GLU A 374 -2.48 1.20 14.49
C GLU A 374 -2.92 1.81 13.14
N TRP A 375 -4.21 1.84 12.90
CA TRP A 375 -4.81 2.47 11.72
C TRP A 375 -5.95 3.42 12.10
N PRO A 376 -6.22 4.47 11.31
CA PRO A 376 -7.33 5.37 11.55
C PRO A 376 -8.67 4.67 11.26
N ALA A 377 -9.74 5.15 11.90
CA ALA A 377 -11.10 4.64 11.68
C ALA A 377 -11.56 4.85 10.23
N GLU A 378 -11.16 5.96 9.62
CA GLU A 378 -11.44 6.27 8.22
C GLU A 378 -10.35 5.66 7.33
N ARG A 379 -10.80 4.94 6.32
CA ARG A 379 -9.91 4.28 5.36
C ARG A 379 -9.45 5.26 4.28
N ALA A 380 -8.16 5.26 4.00
CA ALA A 380 -7.61 6.10 2.94
C ALA A 380 -8.11 5.65 1.55
N PRO A 381 -8.45 6.61 0.67
CA PRO A 381 -8.72 6.30 -0.73
C PRO A 381 -7.45 5.74 -1.39
N GLY A 382 -7.63 5.01 -2.48
CA GLY A 382 -6.53 4.41 -3.22
C GLY A 382 -7.04 3.67 -4.45
N TRP A 383 -6.13 3.01 -5.12
CA TRP A 383 -6.42 2.20 -6.29
C TRP A 383 -6.39 0.71 -5.96
N ASP A 384 -7.24 -0.04 -6.64
CA ASP A 384 -7.25 -1.49 -6.70
C ASP A 384 -7.02 -1.94 -8.15
N PHE A 385 -6.15 -2.94 -8.34
CA PHE A 385 -5.69 -3.36 -9.66
C PHE A 385 -5.96 -4.84 -9.88
N LYS A 386 -6.45 -5.16 -11.06
CA LYS A 386 -6.54 -6.55 -11.51
C LYS A 386 -5.84 -6.72 -12.84
N ARG A 387 -4.78 -7.53 -12.84
CA ARG A 387 -4.08 -7.90 -14.07
C ARG A 387 -4.99 -8.76 -14.95
N VAL A 388 -5.11 -8.39 -16.21
CA VAL A 388 -5.74 -9.21 -17.25
C VAL A 388 -4.74 -9.43 -18.38
N ASN A 389 -4.97 -10.44 -19.23
CA ASN A 389 -4.05 -10.66 -20.35
C ASN A 389 -4.04 -9.44 -21.29
N GLY A 390 -2.84 -8.87 -21.49
CA GLY A 390 -2.66 -7.67 -22.30
C GLY A 390 -3.06 -6.34 -21.66
N GLY A 391 -3.56 -6.32 -20.40
CA GLY A 391 -4.04 -5.08 -19.79
C GLY A 391 -4.09 -5.09 -18.27
N LEU A 392 -4.60 -3.98 -17.73
CA LEU A 392 -4.83 -3.75 -16.30
C LEU A 392 -6.21 -3.14 -16.12
N LEU A 393 -7.03 -3.74 -15.28
CA LEU A 393 -8.23 -3.08 -14.75
C LEU A 393 -7.83 -2.29 -13.52
N VAL A 394 -8.24 -1.03 -13.46
CA VAL A 394 -7.98 -0.11 -12.34
C VAL A 394 -9.31 0.44 -11.86
N GLN A 395 -9.53 0.40 -10.56
CA GLN A 395 -10.71 0.97 -9.91
C GLN A 395 -10.30 1.65 -8.59
N SER A 396 -11.18 2.48 -8.02
CA SER A 396 -11.01 2.96 -6.66
C SER A 396 -11.18 1.81 -5.67
N ARG A 397 -10.41 1.83 -4.56
CA ARG A 397 -10.64 0.90 -3.44
C ARG A 397 -12.09 0.97 -2.97
N ASP A 398 -12.66 -0.19 -2.70
CA ASP A 398 -13.96 -0.27 -2.05
C ASP A 398 -13.83 0.06 -0.55
N ILE A 399 -13.93 1.35 -0.21
CA ILE A 399 -13.93 1.85 1.16
C ILE A 399 -15.34 2.10 1.70
N GLY A 400 -16.38 1.84 0.89
CA GLY A 400 -17.77 2.02 1.27
C GLY A 400 -18.15 1.20 2.51
N MET A 401 -18.78 1.84 3.46
CA MET A 401 -19.28 1.24 4.71
C MET A 401 -20.70 1.70 4.97
N ILE A 402 -21.54 0.78 5.44
CA ILE A 402 -22.95 1.02 5.76
C ILE A 402 -23.10 1.17 7.27
N LYS A 403 -23.90 2.14 7.69
CA LYS A 403 -24.37 2.33 9.07
C LYS A 403 -25.86 1.98 9.18
N ALA A 404 -26.35 1.89 10.42
CA ALA A 404 -27.76 1.54 10.65
C ALA A 404 -28.74 2.52 10.03
N GLU A 405 -28.40 3.82 10.06
CA GLU A 405 -29.21 4.89 9.46
C GLU A 405 -29.30 4.86 7.93
N ASP A 406 -28.36 4.16 7.28
CA ASP A 406 -28.33 4.02 5.80
C ASP A 406 -29.25 2.88 5.31
N LEU A 407 -29.72 2.02 6.23
CA LEU A 407 -30.50 0.84 5.89
C LEU A 407 -31.96 1.20 5.54
N LYS A 408 -32.42 0.73 4.37
CA LYS A 408 -33.81 0.87 3.97
C LYS A 408 -34.58 -0.43 4.33
N ILE A 409 -35.49 -0.35 5.32
CA ILE A 409 -36.41 -1.45 5.64
C ILE A 409 -37.42 -1.54 4.49
N VAL A 410 -37.58 -2.73 3.90
CA VAL A 410 -38.43 -2.96 2.72
C VAL A 410 -39.55 -3.94 2.96
N THR A 411 -39.54 -4.70 4.06
CA THR A 411 -40.58 -5.65 4.46
C THR A 411 -41.55 -5.07 5.48
N ARG A 412 -42.69 -5.70 5.66
CA ARG A 412 -43.70 -5.33 6.69
C ARG A 412 -43.12 -5.45 8.10
N ARG A 413 -42.40 -6.52 8.37
CA ARG A 413 -41.69 -6.70 9.63
C ARG A 413 -40.37 -5.91 9.57
N ALA A 414 -40.18 -5.03 10.54
CA ALA A 414 -38.89 -4.38 10.75
C ALA A 414 -37.94 -5.33 11.52
N PRO A 415 -36.63 -5.28 11.27
CA PRO A 415 -35.66 -6.01 12.08
C PRO A 415 -35.63 -5.45 13.49
N THR A 416 -35.37 -6.30 14.47
CA THR A 416 -35.08 -5.90 15.85
C THR A 416 -33.70 -5.23 15.93
N GLU A 417 -33.41 -4.54 17.03
CA GLU A 417 -32.12 -3.91 17.26
C GLU A 417 -30.96 -4.92 17.18
N GLN A 418 -31.16 -6.13 17.78
CA GLN A 418 -30.17 -7.21 17.70
C GLN A 418 -29.96 -7.69 16.26
N GLU A 419 -31.05 -7.86 15.49
CA GLU A 419 -30.95 -8.22 14.08
C GLU A 419 -30.21 -7.17 13.26
N ILE A 420 -30.42 -5.87 13.51
CA ILE A 420 -29.67 -4.78 12.85
C ILE A 420 -28.17 -4.91 13.14
N HIS A 421 -27.79 -5.14 14.37
CA HIS A 421 -26.39 -5.35 14.74
C HIS A 421 -25.78 -6.54 14.01
N ASP A 422 -26.49 -7.65 13.95
CA ASP A 422 -26.02 -8.87 13.30
C ASP A 422 -26.02 -8.73 11.76
N LEU A 423 -27.01 -8.04 11.17
CA LEU A 423 -27.05 -7.73 9.73
C LEU A 423 -25.87 -6.88 9.30
N ILE A 424 -25.55 -5.81 10.03
CA ILE A 424 -24.38 -4.94 9.74
C ILE A 424 -23.06 -5.73 9.90
N PHE A 425 -22.97 -6.56 10.95
CA PHE A 425 -21.82 -7.43 11.13
C PHE A 425 -21.66 -8.39 9.96
N ALA A 426 -22.72 -9.13 9.59
CA ALA A 426 -22.71 -10.07 8.48
C ALA A 426 -22.39 -9.38 7.13
N TRP A 427 -22.91 -8.18 6.91
CA TRP A 427 -22.63 -7.36 5.73
C TRP A 427 -21.16 -6.99 5.62
N LYS A 428 -20.54 -6.55 6.73
CA LYS A 428 -19.11 -6.26 6.78
C LYS A 428 -18.25 -7.48 6.47
N VAL A 429 -18.65 -8.68 6.93
CA VAL A 429 -17.97 -9.93 6.58
C VAL A 429 -18.18 -10.27 5.11
N ALA A 430 -19.41 -10.18 4.60
CA ALA A 430 -19.75 -10.53 3.21
C ALA A 430 -18.95 -9.73 2.19
N LYS A 431 -18.62 -8.45 2.50
CA LYS A 431 -17.74 -7.60 1.70
C LYS A 431 -16.37 -8.23 1.42
N PHE A 432 -15.86 -9.07 2.32
CA PHE A 432 -14.54 -9.71 2.20
C PHE A 432 -14.61 -11.19 1.78
N VAL A 433 -15.80 -11.71 1.51
CA VAL A 433 -16.02 -13.07 1.02
C VAL A 433 -16.13 -13.06 -0.50
N LYS A 434 -15.46 -13.99 -1.15
CA LYS A 434 -15.49 -14.14 -2.61
C LYS A 434 -16.92 -14.35 -3.12
N SER A 435 -17.30 -13.57 -4.13
CA SER A 435 -18.63 -13.60 -4.76
C SER A 435 -18.87 -14.96 -5.50
N ASN A 436 -20.09 -15.53 -5.52
CA ASN A 436 -21.23 -15.07 -4.75
C ASN A 436 -21.05 -15.42 -3.28
N ALA A 437 -21.26 -14.43 -2.40
CA ALA A 437 -21.08 -14.59 -0.96
C ALA A 437 -22.41 -14.65 -0.20
N ILE A 438 -22.56 -15.63 0.66
CA ILE A 438 -23.62 -15.70 1.68
C ILE A 438 -22.97 -15.88 3.05
N VAL A 439 -23.33 -15.04 3.99
CA VAL A 439 -22.86 -15.08 5.38
C VAL A 439 -24.08 -15.20 6.32
N TYR A 440 -24.09 -16.25 7.12
CA TYR A 440 -25.01 -16.40 8.24
C TYR A 440 -24.32 -15.91 9.51
N ALA A 441 -25.03 -15.10 10.31
CA ALA A 441 -24.49 -14.56 11.54
C ALA A 441 -25.54 -14.48 12.65
N ARG A 442 -25.08 -14.57 13.90
CA ARG A 442 -25.86 -14.38 15.11
C ARG A 442 -24.95 -13.89 16.23
N ASN A 443 -25.40 -12.92 17.01
CA ASN A 443 -24.67 -12.35 18.14
C ASN A 443 -23.26 -11.88 17.75
N ARG A 444 -23.12 -11.23 16.57
CA ARG A 444 -21.82 -10.73 16.06
C ARG A 444 -20.77 -11.83 15.88
N GLN A 445 -21.21 -13.05 15.60
CA GLN A 445 -20.39 -14.20 15.22
C GLN A 445 -20.90 -14.76 13.88
N THR A 446 -20.00 -15.12 12.98
CA THR A 446 -20.38 -15.92 11.81
C THR A 446 -20.83 -17.31 12.24
N VAL A 447 -21.95 -17.76 11.66
CA VAL A 447 -22.50 -19.10 11.88
C VAL A 447 -22.11 -20.01 10.71
N GLY A 448 -22.06 -19.45 9.50
CA GLY A 448 -21.64 -20.17 8.31
C GLY A 448 -21.32 -19.19 7.18
N VAL A 449 -20.31 -19.55 6.37
CA VAL A 449 -19.85 -18.75 5.24
C VAL A 449 -19.84 -19.59 3.98
N GLY A 450 -20.56 -19.15 2.95
CA GLY A 450 -20.53 -19.72 1.60
C GLY A 450 -19.89 -18.73 0.64
N ALA A 451 -18.75 -19.13 0.05
CA ALA A 451 -17.90 -18.28 -0.77
C ALA A 451 -17.70 -18.84 -2.18
N GLY A 452 -17.51 -17.95 -3.16
CA GLY A 452 -16.95 -18.27 -4.47
C GLY A 452 -17.82 -19.17 -5.36
N GLN A 453 -19.13 -19.21 -5.15
CA GLN A 453 -20.02 -20.08 -5.94
C GLN A 453 -20.67 -19.31 -7.10
N MET A 454 -20.88 -20.01 -8.23
CA MET A 454 -21.57 -19.44 -9.38
C MET A 454 -23.07 -19.17 -9.10
N SER A 455 -23.63 -19.79 -8.08
CA SER A 455 -25.03 -19.63 -7.66
C SER A 455 -25.12 -19.26 -6.17
N ARG A 456 -25.90 -18.22 -5.84
CA ARG A 456 -26.19 -17.84 -4.44
C ARG A 456 -26.85 -18.95 -3.63
N VAL A 457 -27.71 -19.72 -4.29
CA VAL A 457 -28.37 -20.90 -3.65
C VAL A 457 -27.30 -21.89 -3.18
N ASN A 458 -26.27 -22.14 -3.97
CA ASN A 458 -25.18 -23.05 -3.57
C ASN A 458 -24.31 -22.42 -2.46
N SER A 459 -24.04 -21.12 -2.49
CA SER A 459 -23.36 -20.44 -1.38
C SER A 459 -24.15 -20.58 -0.07
N ALA A 460 -25.46 -20.40 -0.13
CA ALA A 460 -26.35 -20.57 1.03
C ALA A 460 -26.34 -22.02 1.57
N ARG A 461 -26.36 -23.00 0.67
CA ARG A 461 -26.26 -24.43 1.05
C ARG A 461 -24.93 -24.74 1.72
N ILE A 462 -23.81 -24.26 1.15
CA ILE A 462 -22.48 -24.48 1.71
C ILE A 462 -22.37 -23.84 3.10
N ALA A 463 -22.87 -22.60 3.27
CA ALA A 463 -22.91 -21.94 4.57
C ALA A 463 -23.68 -22.75 5.61
N ALA A 464 -24.84 -23.34 5.24
CA ALA A 464 -25.63 -24.17 6.13
C ALA A 464 -24.93 -25.51 6.47
N ILE A 465 -24.31 -26.17 5.50
CA ILE A 465 -23.55 -27.42 5.71
C ILE A 465 -22.37 -27.16 6.67
N LYS A 466 -21.63 -26.04 6.50
CA LYS A 466 -20.53 -25.70 7.39
C LYS A 466 -21.01 -25.41 8.81
N ALA A 467 -22.12 -24.70 8.96
CA ALA A 467 -22.74 -24.48 10.27
C ALA A 467 -23.11 -25.81 10.95
N GLU A 468 -23.71 -26.74 10.22
CA GLU A 468 -24.06 -28.09 10.72
C GLU A 468 -22.82 -28.87 11.17
N HIS A 469 -21.75 -28.89 10.35
CA HIS A 469 -20.47 -29.54 10.71
C HIS A 469 -19.83 -28.92 11.96
N ALA A 470 -19.97 -27.61 12.14
CA ALA A 470 -19.47 -26.88 13.32
C ALA A 470 -20.37 -27.04 14.56
N GLY A 471 -21.52 -27.70 14.44
CA GLY A 471 -22.53 -27.82 15.50
C GLY A 471 -23.21 -26.47 15.84
N LEU A 472 -23.20 -25.54 14.89
CA LEU A 472 -23.85 -24.23 15.04
C LEU A 472 -25.23 -24.24 14.40
N GLU A 473 -26.20 -23.65 15.07
CA GLU A 473 -27.57 -23.60 14.60
C GLU A 473 -27.83 -22.36 13.71
N VAL A 474 -28.26 -22.59 12.47
CA VAL A 474 -28.64 -21.54 11.52
C VAL A 474 -29.98 -20.90 11.89
N LYS A 475 -30.89 -21.65 12.51
CA LYS A 475 -32.18 -21.14 12.93
C LYS A 475 -32.02 -19.94 13.88
N GLY A 476 -32.72 -18.85 13.60
CA GLY A 476 -32.64 -17.63 14.35
C GLY A 476 -31.43 -16.74 13.99
N ALA A 477 -30.62 -17.13 13.00
CA ALA A 477 -29.55 -16.27 12.48
C ALA A 477 -30.07 -15.28 11.44
N VAL A 478 -29.26 -14.29 11.12
CA VAL A 478 -29.45 -13.36 9.99
C VAL A 478 -28.62 -13.81 8.80
N MET A 479 -28.96 -13.29 7.60
CA MET A 479 -28.26 -13.57 6.35
C MET A 479 -27.82 -12.29 5.66
N ALA A 480 -26.55 -12.22 5.24
CA ALA A 480 -26.05 -11.22 4.32
C ALA A 480 -25.76 -11.84 2.95
N SER A 481 -26.09 -11.10 1.89
CA SER A 481 -25.73 -11.42 0.51
C SER A 481 -24.99 -10.24 -0.12
N ASP A 482 -23.84 -10.49 -0.75
CA ASP A 482 -22.98 -9.49 -1.40
C ASP A 482 -23.66 -8.76 -2.56
N ALA A 483 -24.74 -9.32 -3.15
CA ALA A 483 -25.56 -8.72 -4.19
C ALA A 483 -27.02 -9.10 -4.04
N PHE A 484 -27.88 -8.52 -4.90
CA PHE A 484 -29.33 -8.75 -4.88
C PHE A 484 -29.71 -10.21 -5.22
N PHE A 485 -30.89 -10.63 -4.74
CA PHE A 485 -31.50 -11.89 -5.15
C PHE A 485 -32.26 -11.70 -6.46
N PRO A 486 -31.92 -12.48 -7.51
CA PRO A 486 -32.62 -12.36 -8.80
C PRO A 486 -34.01 -13.00 -8.80
N PHE A 487 -34.28 -13.92 -7.85
CA PHE A 487 -35.51 -14.68 -7.70
C PHE A 487 -35.82 -14.93 -6.23
N ARG A 488 -37.08 -15.25 -5.92
CA ARG A 488 -37.55 -15.53 -4.56
C ARG A 488 -36.95 -16.79 -3.92
N ASP A 489 -36.44 -17.73 -4.70
CA ASP A 489 -35.89 -19.02 -4.24
C ASP A 489 -34.78 -18.86 -3.19
N GLY A 490 -33.99 -17.80 -3.27
CA GLY A 490 -32.99 -17.47 -2.26
C GLY A 490 -33.61 -17.21 -0.89
N ILE A 491 -34.74 -16.50 -0.85
CA ILE A 491 -35.47 -16.19 0.39
C ILE A 491 -36.27 -17.39 0.87
N ASP A 492 -36.91 -18.14 -0.03
CA ASP A 492 -37.60 -19.37 0.31
C ASP A 492 -36.66 -20.40 1.00
N ASN A 493 -35.40 -20.49 0.52
CA ASN A 493 -34.40 -21.34 1.14
C ASN A 493 -33.90 -20.77 2.50
N ALA A 494 -33.76 -19.45 2.63
CA ALA A 494 -33.45 -18.82 3.89
C ALA A 494 -34.53 -19.04 4.95
N ALA A 495 -35.81 -18.95 4.55
CA ALA A 495 -36.95 -19.27 5.42
C ALA A 495 -36.94 -20.71 5.92
N LYS A 496 -36.67 -21.68 5.02
CA LYS A 496 -36.53 -23.09 5.38
C LYS A 496 -35.38 -23.36 6.36
N ALA A 497 -34.28 -22.58 6.25
CA ALA A 497 -33.15 -22.66 7.17
C ALA A 497 -33.42 -21.96 8.50
N GLY A 498 -34.52 -21.22 8.64
CA GLY A 498 -34.91 -20.52 9.87
C GLY A 498 -34.21 -19.14 10.02
N ILE A 499 -33.77 -18.53 8.94
CA ILE A 499 -33.26 -17.16 8.92
C ILE A 499 -34.37 -16.19 9.28
N THR A 500 -34.08 -15.21 10.14
CA THR A 500 -35.06 -14.24 10.61
C THR A 500 -34.95 -12.87 9.96
N ALA A 501 -33.77 -12.49 9.49
CA ALA A 501 -33.56 -11.22 8.81
C ALA A 501 -32.50 -11.31 7.70
N VAL A 502 -32.64 -10.47 6.66
CA VAL A 502 -31.78 -10.48 5.47
C VAL A 502 -31.31 -9.06 5.16
N ILE A 503 -30.01 -8.94 4.83
CA ILE A 503 -29.40 -7.72 4.30
C ILE A 503 -28.85 -7.97 2.90
N GLN A 504 -29.18 -7.11 1.95
CA GLN A 504 -28.76 -7.17 0.55
C GLN A 504 -28.81 -5.79 -0.08
N PRO A 505 -28.16 -5.56 -1.25
CA PRO A 505 -28.18 -4.25 -1.89
C PRO A 505 -29.52 -3.79 -2.46
N GLY A 506 -30.39 -4.71 -2.87
CA GLY A 506 -31.57 -4.40 -3.70
C GLY A 506 -31.17 -4.03 -5.14
N GLY A 507 -32.14 -3.59 -5.94
CA GLY A 507 -31.94 -3.15 -7.32
C GLY A 507 -32.19 -4.23 -8.37
N SER A 508 -32.82 -5.36 -8.00
CA SER A 508 -33.33 -6.35 -8.94
C SER A 508 -34.65 -5.87 -9.56
N MET A 509 -34.88 -6.21 -10.83
CA MET A 509 -36.20 -6.04 -11.44
C MET A 509 -37.30 -6.83 -10.72
N ARG A 510 -36.94 -7.82 -9.93
CA ARG A 510 -37.83 -8.70 -9.16
C ARG A 510 -37.79 -8.44 -7.65
N ASP A 511 -37.34 -7.28 -7.21
CA ASP A 511 -37.30 -6.94 -5.78
C ASP A 511 -38.67 -7.11 -5.12
N ASN A 512 -39.77 -6.73 -5.79
CA ASN A 512 -41.12 -6.91 -5.25
C ASN A 512 -41.46 -8.38 -4.97
N GLU A 513 -41.04 -9.30 -5.83
CA GLU A 513 -41.23 -10.75 -5.66
C GLU A 513 -40.41 -11.29 -4.48
N VAL A 514 -39.17 -10.80 -4.35
CA VAL A 514 -38.25 -11.16 -3.27
C VAL A 514 -38.72 -10.63 -1.90
N ILE A 515 -39.20 -9.38 -1.88
CA ILE A 515 -39.82 -8.76 -0.69
C ILE A 515 -41.08 -9.51 -0.27
N ALA A 516 -41.96 -9.85 -1.23
CA ALA A 516 -43.16 -10.60 -0.95
C ALA A 516 -42.86 -11.96 -0.32
N ALA A 517 -41.83 -12.68 -0.82
CA ALA A 517 -41.40 -13.97 -0.24
C ALA A 517 -40.90 -13.80 1.22
N ALA A 518 -40.17 -12.70 1.52
CA ALA A 518 -39.74 -12.40 2.86
C ALA A 518 -40.94 -12.07 3.79
N ASP A 519 -41.90 -11.29 3.30
CA ASP A 519 -43.14 -10.98 4.03
C ASP A 519 -44.01 -12.20 4.30
N GLU A 520 -44.10 -13.14 3.35
CA GLU A 520 -44.81 -14.42 3.51
C GLU A 520 -44.20 -15.30 4.61
N ALA A 521 -42.85 -15.22 4.77
CA ALA A 521 -42.08 -15.99 5.76
C ALA A 521 -41.82 -15.26 7.08
N ASP A 522 -42.40 -14.06 7.28
CA ASP A 522 -42.13 -13.17 8.43
C ASP A 522 -40.63 -12.85 8.61
N ILE A 523 -39.86 -12.76 7.51
CA ILE A 523 -38.45 -12.37 7.50
C ILE A 523 -38.34 -10.86 7.33
N ALA A 524 -37.58 -10.17 8.21
CA ALA A 524 -37.23 -8.78 7.98
C ALA A 524 -36.19 -8.65 6.85
N MET A 525 -36.35 -7.66 6.00
CA MET A 525 -35.36 -7.40 4.96
C MET A 525 -34.98 -5.93 4.90
N VAL A 526 -33.67 -5.69 4.77
CA VAL A 526 -33.12 -4.34 4.59
C VAL A 526 -32.28 -4.27 3.32
N PHE A 527 -32.35 -3.14 2.62
CA PHE A 527 -31.52 -2.82 1.47
C PHE A 527 -30.44 -1.83 1.85
N THR A 528 -29.23 -2.04 1.31
CA THR A 528 -28.06 -1.18 1.51
C THR A 528 -27.87 -0.17 0.37
N GLY A 529 -28.45 -0.41 -0.82
CA GLY A 529 -28.17 0.37 -2.02
C GLY A 529 -26.71 0.26 -2.53
N MET A 530 -25.89 -0.55 -1.87
CA MET A 530 -24.46 -0.73 -2.16
C MET A 530 -24.14 -2.22 -2.32
N ARG A 531 -23.38 -2.57 -3.34
CA ARG A 531 -22.92 -3.93 -3.63
C ARG A 531 -21.42 -4.05 -3.38
N HIS A 532 -20.99 -5.20 -2.86
CA HIS A 532 -19.58 -5.53 -2.66
C HIS A 532 -19.22 -6.85 -3.34
N PHE A 533 -18.72 -6.79 -4.56
CA PHE A 533 -18.13 -7.96 -5.22
C PHE A 533 -16.61 -8.02 -4.98
N ARG A 534 -16.13 -9.23 -4.69
CA ARG A 534 -14.69 -9.47 -4.50
C ARG A 534 -14.18 -10.71 -5.28
#